data_5608c4dfc5ad59954fc4374c92bda43d
#
_entry.id   5608c4dfc5ad59954fc4374c92bda43d
#
_cell.length_a   1.000
_cell.length_b   1.000
_cell.length_c   1.000
_cell.angle_alpha   90.00
_cell.angle_beta   90.00
_cell.angle_gamma   90.00
#
_symmetry.space_group_name_H-M   'P 1'
#
loop_
_entity.id
_entity.type
_entity.pdbx_description
1 polymer ?
#
loop_
_entity_poly.entity_id
_entity_poly.type
_entity_poly.pdbx_seq_one_letter_code
_entity_poly.pdbx_strand_id
1 'polypeptide(L)'
;MPTQFAGRTGRTPSLTGRRVLITGAARGIGAALAERLHARGARVALAGLERDALAEVAARCGDAPWRACDVADREQVEAAVAGAVDALGGLDVVVANAGVAAQMPVIGGDPSVMEHTVRVNVLGTYHTLRAAGPHIAHRRGYALTVASLAAAVHLPLLGAYSASKAAAEALGNTMRAELRPYGARAGVAYFAELDTDMTHRGFGTRAAATLMGSRSAIAAVSRVTPLEVGIDALERGIAWRSARIVAPWWVAGVLPVRMLAQPVVDRVVQRRLRDALEIARDETVPLTTAQPGADRR
;
A
#
# COMPACT_ATOMS: atom_id res chain seq x y z
N MET A 1 -18.84 -17.63 -9.18
CA MET A 1 -19.10 -16.21 -9.53
C MET A 1 -18.00 -15.76 -10.47
N PRO A 2 -18.27 -15.26 -11.67
CA PRO A 2 -17.23 -14.96 -12.64
C PRO A 2 -16.33 -13.81 -12.12
N THR A 3 -15.04 -14.05 -12.18
CA THR A 3 -13.96 -13.10 -11.92
C THR A 3 -14.13 -11.89 -12.86
N GLN A 4 -14.35 -10.70 -12.32
CA GLN A 4 -14.44 -9.44 -13.07
C GLN A 4 -13.06 -8.99 -13.62
N PHE A 5 -12.34 -9.90 -14.28
CA PHE A 5 -11.11 -9.61 -15.01
C PHE A 5 -11.33 -9.42 -16.51
N ALA A 6 -12.56 -9.61 -17.01
CA ALA A 6 -12.90 -9.36 -18.41
C ALA A 6 -12.93 -7.84 -18.64
N GLY A 7 -12.09 -7.36 -19.55
CA GLY A 7 -11.94 -5.97 -19.92
C GLY A 7 -13.27 -5.27 -20.12
N ARG A 8 -13.55 -4.26 -19.28
CA ARG A 8 -14.64 -3.32 -19.56
C ARG A 8 -14.18 -2.48 -20.75
N THR A 9 -14.69 -2.83 -21.92
CA THR A 9 -14.48 -2.10 -23.17
C THR A 9 -15.33 -0.83 -23.19
N GLY A 10 -15.05 0.09 -22.27
CA GLY A 10 -15.70 1.39 -22.18
C GLY A 10 -14.66 2.47 -21.90
N ARG A 11 -14.96 3.71 -22.31
CA ARG A 11 -14.12 4.88 -21.95
C ARG A 11 -13.99 4.96 -20.44
N THR A 12 -12.76 5.07 -19.92
CA THR A 12 -12.50 5.21 -18.48
C THR A 12 -13.31 6.38 -17.91
N PRO A 13 -14.06 6.19 -16.81
CA PRO A 13 -14.82 7.27 -16.20
C PRO A 13 -13.94 8.45 -15.80
N SER A 14 -14.45 9.67 -15.97
CA SER A 14 -13.72 10.88 -15.63
C SER A 14 -13.46 10.96 -14.13
N LEU A 15 -12.25 11.41 -13.79
CA LEU A 15 -11.83 11.74 -12.43
C LEU A 15 -11.98 13.24 -12.12
N THR A 16 -12.37 14.04 -13.11
CA THR A 16 -12.53 15.48 -12.97
C THR A 16 -13.47 15.84 -11.81
N GLY A 17 -12.99 16.71 -10.94
CA GLY A 17 -13.71 17.17 -9.75
C GLY A 17 -13.88 16.14 -8.64
N ARG A 18 -13.27 14.92 -8.75
CA ARG A 18 -13.25 13.94 -7.65
C ARG A 18 -12.37 14.46 -6.52
N ARG A 19 -12.87 14.41 -5.31
CA ARG A 19 -12.21 14.84 -4.08
C ARG A 19 -11.52 13.63 -3.45
N VAL A 20 -10.21 13.64 -3.42
CA VAL A 20 -9.39 12.47 -3.08
C VAL A 20 -8.43 12.80 -1.95
N LEU A 21 -8.46 12.03 -0.85
CA LEU A 21 -7.44 12.06 0.19
C LEU A 21 -6.49 10.87 0.01
N ILE A 22 -5.18 11.12 0.06
CA ILE A 22 -4.13 10.10 -0.04
C ILE A 22 -3.23 10.17 1.19
N THR A 23 -3.10 9.06 1.94
CA THR A 23 -2.13 8.94 3.02
C THR A 23 -0.80 8.37 2.51
N GLY A 24 0.32 8.75 3.15
CA GLY A 24 1.66 8.40 2.67
C GLY A 24 1.99 9.04 1.32
N ALA A 25 1.53 10.30 1.12
CA ALA A 25 1.60 11.01 -0.14
C ALA A 25 2.92 11.76 -0.37
N ALA A 26 3.88 11.69 0.56
CA ALA A 26 5.16 12.42 0.45
C ALA A 26 6.10 11.82 -0.62
N ARG A 27 5.98 10.55 -0.96
CA ARG A 27 6.86 9.85 -1.91
C ARG A 27 6.22 8.57 -2.49
N GLY A 28 6.96 7.92 -3.39
CA GLY A 28 6.62 6.62 -3.96
C GLY A 28 5.23 6.59 -4.61
N ILE A 29 4.46 5.54 -4.31
CA ILE A 29 3.13 5.32 -4.88
C ILE A 29 2.19 6.49 -4.55
N GLY A 30 2.22 6.99 -3.31
CA GLY A 30 1.31 8.06 -2.86
C GLY A 30 1.51 9.37 -3.61
N ALA A 31 2.78 9.80 -3.76
CA ALA A 31 3.13 11.03 -4.50
C ALA A 31 2.79 10.90 -5.99
N ALA A 32 3.25 9.82 -6.64
CA ALA A 32 3.00 9.61 -8.07
C ALA A 32 1.49 9.48 -8.37
N LEU A 33 0.72 8.85 -7.48
CA LEU A 33 -0.73 8.78 -7.61
C LEU A 33 -1.38 10.16 -7.45
N ALA A 34 -0.94 10.96 -6.50
CA ALA A 34 -1.46 12.32 -6.29
C ALA A 34 -1.29 13.18 -7.55
N GLU A 35 -0.09 13.22 -8.09
CA GLU A 35 0.23 13.94 -9.32
C GLU A 35 -0.59 13.43 -10.53
N ARG A 36 -0.71 12.11 -10.67
CA ARG A 36 -1.50 11.49 -11.74
C ARG A 36 -2.99 11.87 -11.62
N LEU A 37 -3.58 11.77 -10.44
CA LEU A 37 -4.99 12.10 -10.24
C LEU A 37 -5.25 13.59 -10.42
N HIS A 38 -4.35 14.45 -9.94
CA HIS A 38 -4.40 15.89 -10.20
C HIS A 38 -4.38 16.20 -11.70
N ALA A 39 -3.46 15.61 -12.45
CA ALA A 39 -3.38 15.77 -13.90
C ALA A 39 -4.64 15.28 -14.65
N ARG A 40 -5.44 14.40 -14.03
CA ARG A 40 -6.75 13.94 -14.53
C ARG A 40 -7.92 14.81 -14.05
N GLY A 41 -7.63 15.95 -13.42
CA GLY A 41 -8.61 16.93 -12.95
C GLY A 41 -9.27 16.59 -11.61
N ALA A 42 -8.74 15.63 -10.86
CA ALA A 42 -9.17 15.39 -9.48
C ALA A 42 -8.64 16.50 -8.56
N ARG A 43 -9.38 16.78 -7.49
CA ARG A 43 -8.95 17.64 -6.38
C ARG A 43 -8.36 16.75 -5.30
N VAL A 44 -7.06 16.81 -5.09
CA VAL A 44 -6.35 15.97 -4.15
C VAL A 44 -6.07 16.70 -2.84
N ALA A 45 -6.09 15.97 -1.72
CA ALA A 45 -5.57 16.38 -0.42
C ALA A 45 -4.56 15.32 0.03
N LEU A 46 -3.46 15.77 0.65
CA LEU A 46 -2.30 14.93 0.92
C LEU A 46 -2.05 14.82 2.43
N ALA A 47 -1.78 13.60 2.90
CA ALA A 47 -1.32 13.36 4.26
C ALA A 47 -0.06 12.48 4.24
N GLY A 48 0.92 12.81 5.06
CA GLY A 48 2.18 12.07 5.14
C GLY A 48 3.06 12.56 6.26
N LEU A 49 4.11 11.80 6.56
CA LEU A 49 4.99 12.07 7.69
C LEU A 49 6.03 13.16 7.37
N GLU A 50 6.64 13.09 6.19
CA GLU A 50 7.73 13.95 5.77
C GLU A 50 7.20 15.30 5.23
N ARG A 51 7.25 16.35 6.07
CA ARG A 51 6.65 17.67 5.78
C ARG A 51 7.15 18.30 4.48
N ASP A 52 8.46 18.34 4.30
CA ASP A 52 9.08 19.05 3.17
C ASP A 52 8.75 18.36 1.85
N ALA A 53 8.93 17.04 1.80
CA ALA A 53 8.57 16.23 0.64
C ALA A 53 7.07 16.31 0.32
N LEU A 54 6.22 16.35 1.35
CA LEU A 54 4.78 16.48 1.20
C LEU A 54 4.39 17.85 0.61
N ALA A 55 5.04 18.93 1.06
CA ALA A 55 4.86 20.27 0.52
C ALA A 55 5.27 20.38 -0.96
N GLU A 56 6.38 19.73 -1.34
CA GLU A 56 6.81 19.66 -2.73
C GLU A 56 5.80 18.93 -3.63
N VAL A 57 5.24 17.81 -3.17
CA VAL A 57 4.18 17.11 -3.91
C VAL A 57 2.93 17.97 -4.02
N ALA A 58 2.55 18.67 -2.95
CA ALA A 58 1.40 19.56 -2.94
C ALA A 58 1.56 20.70 -3.98
N ALA A 59 2.75 21.31 -4.06
CA ALA A 59 3.05 22.32 -5.06
C ALA A 59 2.90 21.79 -6.50
N ARG A 60 3.39 20.56 -6.77
CA ARG A 60 3.21 19.90 -8.08
C ARG A 60 1.75 19.53 -8.37
N CYS A 61 0.89 19.49 -7.35
CA CYS A 61 -0.54 19.24 -7.47
C CYS A 61 -1.38 20.54 -7.40
N GLY A 62 -0.82 21.70 -7.81
CA GLY A 62 -1.52 22.99 -7.85
C GLY A 62 -1.83 23.51 -6.46
N ASP A 63 -0.85 23.50 -5.57
CA ASP A 63 -0.95 23.88 -4.16
C ASP A 63 -2.07 23.14 -3.41
N ALA A 64 -2.13 21.82 -3.65
CA ALA A 64 -3.11 20.96 -3.02
C ALA A 64 -3.05 21.06 -1.48
N PRO A 65 -4.20 21.04 -0.78
CA PRO A 65 -4.20 21.02 0.67
C PRO A 65 -3.44 19.79 1.19
N TRP A 66 -2.58 20.01 2.20
CA TRP A 66 -1.80 18.92 2.80
C TRP A 66 -1.64 19.09 4.30
N ARG A 67 -1.37 17.97 4.97
CA ARG A 67 -1.12 17.94 6.41
C ARG A 67 -0.07 16.90 6.77
N ALA A 68 0.92 17.31 7.57
CA ALA A 68 1.83 16.35 8.20
C ALA A 68 1.02 15.45 9.14
N CYS A 69 1.17 14.13 8.99
CA CYS A 69 0.35 13.16 9.69
C CYS A 69 1.12 11.85 9.85
N ASP A 70 1.34 11.44 11.10
CA ASP A 70 1.68 10.07 11.42
C ASP A 70 0.39 9.25 11.46
N VAL A 71 0.24 8.29 10.54
CA VAL A 71 -0.97 7.46 10.48
C VAL A 71 -1.10 6.52 11.68
N ALA A 72 -0.01 6.26 12.43
CA ALA A 72 -0.05 5.50 13.67
C ALA A 72 -0.74 6.28 14.81
N ASP A 73 -0.84 7.60 14.68
CA ASP A 73 -1.54 8.48 15.61
C ASP A 73 -2.97 8.73 15.11
N ARG A 74 -3.94 8.24 15.88
CA ARG A 74 -5.37 8.36 15.55
C ARG A 74 -5.83 9.81 15.42
N GLU A 75 -5.41 10.68 16.33
CA GLU A 75 -5.87 12.09 16.40
C GLU A 75 -5.33 12.88 15.21
N GLN A 76 -4.07 12.63 14.81
CA GLN A 76 -3.50 13.24 13.62
C GLN A 76 -4.24 12.80 12.35
N VAL A 77 -4.65 11.54 12.24
CA VAL A 77 -5.43 11.04 11.10
C VAL A 77 -6.83 11.68 11.08
N GLU A 78 -7.51 11.76 12.21
CA GLU A 78 -8.82 12.42 12.31
C GLU A 78 -8.73 13.90 11.88
N ALA A 79 -7.70 14.61 12.34
CA ALA A 79 -7.45 15.99 11.93
C ALA A 79 -7.07 16.14 10.46
N ALA A 80 -6.34 15.18 9.88
CA ALA A 80 -5.99 15.18 8.46
C ALA A 80 -7.22 14.96 7.58
N VAL A 81 -8.09 14.03 7.97
CA VAL A 81 -9.36 13.77 7.26
C VAL A 81 -10.29 14.98 7.34
N ALA A 82 -10.50 15.55 8.54
CA ALA A 82 -11.34 16.72 8.72
C ALA A 82 -10.83 17.90 7.87
N GLY A 83 -9.53 18.21 7.94
CA GLY A 83 -8.93 19.28 7.13
C GLY A 83 -9.05 19.04 5.61
N ALA A 84 -8.95 17.79 5.15
CA ALA A 84 -9.17 17.45 3.75
C ALA A 84 -10.64 17.64 3.33
N VAL A 85 -11.58 17.22 4.19
CA VAL A 85 -13.03 17.42 3.95
C VAL A 85 -13.36 18.90 3.85
N ASP A 86 -12.86 19.72 4.76
CA ASP A 86 -13.11 21.16 4.77
C ASP A 86 -12.50 21.84 3.53
N ALA A 87 -11.24 21.57 3.22
CA ALA A 87 -10.54 22.19 2.09
C ALA A 87 -11.11 21.77 0.72
N LEU A 88 -11.57 20.53 0.59
CA LEU A 88 -12.15 20.02 -0.65
C LEU A 88 -13.67 20.23 -0.76
N GLY A 89 -14.33 20.58 0.34
CA GLY A 89 -15.79 20.67 0.41
C GLY A 89 -16.46 19.28 0.41
N GLY A 90 -15.83 18.29 1.06
CA GLY A 90 -16.26 16.90 1.17
C GLY A 90 -15.24 15.92 0.61
N LEU A 91 -15.56 14.61 0.61
CA LEU A 91 -14.65 13.55 0.18
C LEU A 91 -15.38 12.52 -0.69
N ASP A 92 -14.80 12.15 -1.84
CA ASP A 92 -15.32 11.09 -2.71
C ASP A 92 -14.44 9.83 -2.66
N VAL A 93 -13.14 9.99 -2.43
CA VAL A 93 -12.17 8.87 -2.44
C VAL A 93 -11.19 9.03 -1.29
N VAL A 94 -10.95 7.96 -0.56
CA VAL A 94 -9.82 7.84 0.37
C VAL A 94 -8.89 6.74 -0.11
N VAL A 95 -7.59 7.00 -0.10
CA VAL A 95 -6.54 6.03 -0.40
C VAL A 95 -5.68 5.84 0.85
N ALA A 96 -5.90 4.71 1.54
CA ALA A 96 -5.06 4.25 2.65
C ALA A 96 -3.81 3.59 2.05
N ASN A 97 -2.79 4.41 1.79
CA ASN A 97 -1.55 4.00 1.12
C ASN A 97 -0.34 4.01 2.04
N ALA A 98 -0.32 4.82 3.10
CA ALA A 98 0.80 4.88 4.03
C ALA A 98 1.23 3.49 4.51
N GLY A 99 2.53 3.25 4.52
CA GLY A 99 3.08 1.96 4.95
C GLY A 99 4.58 1.95 5.01
N VAL A 100 5.11 1.03 5.80
CA VAL A 100 6.54 0.74 5.95
C VAL A 100 6.82 -0.73 5.71
N ALA A 101 8.07 -1.04 5.42
CA ALA A 101 8.56 -2.40 5.28
C ALA A 101 9.93 -2.54 5.96
N ALA A 102 10.21 -3.73 6.45
CA ALA A 102 11.54 -4.16 6.86
C ALA A 102 11.63 -5.67 6.66
N GLN A 103 12.80 -6.14 6.29
CA GLN A 103 13.09 -7.57 6.17
C GLN A 103 13.76 -8.05 7.45
N MET A 104 13.07 -8.98 8.16
CA MET A 104 13.66 -9.63 9.31
C MET A 104 13.08 -11.02 9.51
N PRO A 105 13.82 -11.97 10.08
CA PRO A 105 13.29 -13.28 10.43
C PRO A 105 12.24 -13.17 11.55
N VAL A 106 11.27 -14.08 11.57
CA VAL A 106 10.37 -14.23 12.72
C VAL A 106 11.11 -14.85 13.90
N ILE A 107 12.03 -15.77 13.61
CA ILE A 107 12.83 -16.44 14.65
C ILE A 107 13.94 -15.48 15.11
N GLY A 108 13.81 -14.92 16.31
CA GLY A 108 14.81 -14.03 16.91
C GLY A 108 14.88 -12.63 16.33
N GLY A 109 13.89 -12.23 15.50
CA GLY A 109 13.82 -10.87 14.98
C GLY A 109 13.47 -9.84 16.05
N ASP A 110 13.82 -8.58 15.83
CA ASP A 110 13.52 -7.47 16.74
C ASP A 110 12.01 -7.22 16.83
N PRO A 111 11.38 -7.40 18.02
CA PRO A 111 9.95 -7.18 18.18
C PRO A 111 9.52 -5.74 17.88
N SER A 112 10.39 -4.76 18.06
CA SER A 112 10.08 -3.35 17.80
C SER A 112 9.76 -3.10 16.31
N VAL A 113 10.39 -3.82 15.40
CA VAL A 113 10.12 -3.76 13.97
C VAL A 113 8.72 -4.29 13.64
N MET A 114 8.32 -5.40 14.28
CA MET A 114 6.97 -5.95 14.13
C MET A 114 5.92 -4.98 14.66
N GLU A 115 6.11 -4.49 15.90
CA GLU A 115 5.20 -3.55 16.55
C GLU A 115 5.02 -2.29 15.71
N HIS A 116 6.12 -1.73 15.22
CA HIS A 116 6.09 -0.54 14.40
C HIS A 116 5.38 -0.76 13.06
N THR A 117 5.69 -1.89 12.39
CA THR A 117 5.01 -2.28 11.14
C THR A 117 3.50 -2.42 11.35
N VAL A 118 3.06 -3.00 12.47
CA VAL A 118 1.64 -3.11 12.82
C VAL A 118 1.02 -1.73 13.07
N ARG A 119 1.69 -0.85 13.83
CA ARG A 119 1.19 0.50 14.09
C ARG A 119 0.93 1.27 12.80
N VAL A 120 1.89 1.29 11.89
CA VAL A 120 1.76 2.04 10.64
C VAL A 120 0.82 1.34 9.65
N ASN A 121 1.08 0.07 9.33
CA ASN A 121 0.39 -0.59 8.22
C ASN A 121 -1.01 -1.07 8.59
N VAL A 122 -1.25 -1.46 9.85
CA VAL A 122 -2.55 -1.98 10.30
C VAL A 122 -3.37 -0.89 10.96
N LEU A 123 -2.87 -0.32 12.08
CA LEU A 123 -3.62 0.71 12.79
C LEU A 123 -3.75 1.97 11.95
N GLY A 124 -2.71 2.39 11.22
CA GLY A 124 -2.77 3.53 10.31
C GLY A 124 -3.78 3.34 9.18
N THR A 125 -3.86 2.15 8.59
CA THR A 125 -4.92 1.81 7.62
C THR A 125 -6.30 1.88 8.27
N TYR A 126 -6.47 1.29 9.46
CA TYR A 126 -7.73 1.32 10.20
C TYR A 126 -8.15 2.75 10.56
N HIS A 127 -7.25 3.56 11.13
CA HIS A 127 -7.54 4.96 11.46
C HIS A 127 -7.99 5.75 10.23
N THR A 128 -7.29 5.57 9.10
CA THR A 128 -7.62 6.24 7.83
C THR A 128 -9.01 5.85 7.32
N LEU A 129 -9.30 4.55 7.27
CA LEU A 129 -10.60 4.05 6.80
C LEU A 129 -11.74 4.45 7.76
N ARG A 130 -11.50 4.34 9.07
CA ARG A 130 -12.46 4.72 10.11
C ARG A 130 -12.83 6.20 10.04
N ALA A 131 -11.83 7.09 9.98
CA ALA A 131 -12.07 8.52 9.95
C ALA A 131 -12.73 8.97 8.64
N ALA A 132 -12.31 8.45 7.49
CA ALA A 132 -12.84 8.82 6.19
C ALA A 132 -14.20 8.16 5.87
N GLY A 133 -14.52 7.03 6.50
CA GLY A 133 -15.71 6.23 6.22
C GLY A 133 -17.02 7.00 6.16
N PRO A 134 -17.38 7.80 7.19
CA PRO A 134 -18.59 8.62 7.19
C PRO A 134 -18.67 9.60 6.01
N HIS A 135 -17.54 10.18 5.60
CA HIS A 135 -17.48 11.20 4.54
C HIS A 135 -17.58 10.61 3.12
N ILE A 136 -17.28 9.32 2.96
CA ILE A 136 -17.39 8.61 1.68
C ILE A 136 -18.61 7.66 1.62
N ALA A 137 -19.46 7.62 2.65
CA ALA A 137 -20.65 6.79 2.72
C ALA A 137 -21.79 7.34 1.82
N HIS A 138 -21.53 7.45 0.51
CA HIS A 138 -22.49 7.92 -0.49
C HIS A 138 -22.21 7.27 -1.86
N ARG A 139 -23.16 7.41 -2.82
CA ARG A 139 -23.13 6.73 -4.13
C ARG A 139 -21.86 6.95 -4.96
N ARG A 140 -21.14 8.07 -4.75
CA ARG A 140 -19.86 8.34 -5.41
C ARG A 140 -18.66 7.87 -4.61
N GLY A 141 -18.85 7.48 -3.34
CA GLY A 141 -17.80 7.16 -2.41
C GLY A 141 -16.98 5.92 -2.79
N TYR A 142 -15.67 5.98 -2.50
CA TYR A 142 -14.75 4.88 -2.72
C TYR A 142 -13.61 4.89 -1.70
N ALA A 143 -13.40 3.77 -1.02
CA ALA A 143 -12.23 3.51 -0.20
C ALA A 143 -11.25 2.60 -0.96
N LEU A 144 -9.97 2.96 -1.00
CA LEU A 144 -8.92 2.12 -1.54
C LEU A 144 -7.87 1.83 -0.48
N THR A 145 -7.59 0.56 -0.26
CA THR A 145 -6.51 0.09 0.62
C THR A 145 -5.37 -0.46 -0.23
N VAL A 146 -4.16 0.06 -0.01
CA VAL A 146 -2.96 -0.45 -0.69
C VAL A 146 -2.35 -1.59 0.14
N ALA A 147 -2.66 -2.82 -0.27
CA ALA A 147 -2.06 -4.03 0.27
C ALA A 147 -0.76 -4.39 -0.50
N SER A 148 -0.52 -5.67 -0.72
CA SER A 148 0.62 -6.22 -1.46
C SER A 148 0.31 -7.65 -1.87
N LEU A 149 1.06 -8.19 -2.84
CA LEU A 149 1.08 -9.62 -3.10
C LEU A 149 1.53 -10.40 -1.85
N ALA A 150 2.34 -9.79 -0.98
CA ALA A 150 2.76 -10.35 0.30
C ALA A 150 1.60 -10.61 1.29
N ALA A 151 0.40 -10.06 1.05
CA ALA A 151 -0.81 -10.42 1.78
C ALA A 151 -1.35 -11.82 1.40
N ALA A 152 -0.97 -12.33 0.25
CA ALA A 152 -1.48 -13.57 -0.33
C ALA A 152 -0.42 -14.68 -0.41
N VAL A 153 0.85 -14.31 -0.59
CA VAL A 153 2.00 -15.23 -0.69
C VAL A 153 3.10 -14.73 0.25
N HIS A 154 3.54 -15.58 1.16
CA HIS A 154 4.42 -15.20 2.25
C HIS A 154 5.84 -15.70 1.98
N LEU A 155 6.80 -14.78 2.00
CA LEU A 155 8.22 -15.11 1.88
C LEU A 155 8.89 -15.07 3.26
N PRO A 156 9.89 -15.92 3.52
CA PRO A 156 10.77 -15.74 4.67
C PRO A 156 11.34 -14.34 4.72
N LEU A 157 11.68 -13.85 5.90
CA LEU A 157 12.14 -12.50 6.21
C LEU A 157 11.07 -11.39 6.05
N LEU A 158 9.90 -11.69 5.50
CA LEU A 158 8.79 -10.73 5.32
C LEU A 158 7.63 -10.94 6.29
N GLY A 159 7.81 -11.66 7.39
CA GLY A 159 6.72 -12.06 8.31
C GLY A 159 5.90 -10.86 8.80
N ALA A 160 6.56 -9.83 9.34
CA ALA A 160 5.90 -8.62 9.84
C ALA A 160 5.13 -7.89 8.72
N TYR A 161 5.78 -7.71 7.57
CA TYR A 161 5.18 -7.04 6.42
C TYR A 161 3.98 -7.83 5.87
N SER A 162 4.14 -9.14 5.65
CA SER A 162 3.07 -10.01 5.14
C SER A 162 1.85 -10.02 6.06
N ALA A 163 2.07 -10.19 7.37
CA ALA A 163 0.99 -10.13 8.36
C ALA A 163 0.25 -8.79 8.33
N SER A 164 1.00 -7.68 8.25
CA SER A 164 0.41 -6.34 8.20
C SER A 164 -0.39 -6.09 6.91
N LYS A 165 0.08 -6.58 5.77
CA LYS A 165 -0.62 -6.43 4.48
C LYS A 165 -1.82 -7.36 4.36
N ALA A 166 -1.80 -8.54 4.98
CA ALA A 166 -2.97 -9.42 5.12
C ALA A 166 -4.06 -8.76 6.00
N ALA A 167 -3.67 -8.10 7.09
CA ALA A 167 -4.60 -7.33 7.91
C ALA A 167 -5.20 -6.14 7.13
N ALA A 168 -4.40 -5.39 6.38
CA ALA A 168 -4.87 -4.32 5.51
C ALA A 168 -5.85 -4.84 4.43
N GLU A 169 -5.56 -6.00 3.81
CA GLU A 169 -6.49 -6.69 2.90
C GLU A 169 -7.83 -6.97 3.58
N ALA A 170 -7.81 -7.54 4.78
CA ALA A 170 -9.02 -7.87 5.55
C ALA A 170 -9.84 -6.61 5.84
N LEU A 171 -9.21 -5.53 6.33
CA LEU A 171 -9.88 -4.24 6.58
C LEU A 171 -10.53 -3.67 5.30
N GLY A 172 -9.83 -3.65 4.18
CA GLY A 172 -10.37 -3.19 2.90
C GLY A 172 -11.54 -4.03 2.39
N ASN A 173 -11.48 -5.35 2.58
CA ASN A 173 -12.56 -6.27 2.23
C ASN A 173 -13.80 -6.09 3.13
N THR A 174 -13.60 -5.87 4.43
CA THR A 174 -14.67 -5.58 5.38
C THR A 174 -15.33 -4.24 5.05
N MET A 175 -14.53 -3.19 4.84
CA MET A 175 -15.02 -1.86 4.45
C MET A 175 -15.88 -1.90 3.18
N ARG A 176 -15.59 -2.82 2.23
CA ARG A 176 -16.42 -3.00 1.04
C ARG A 176 -17.83 -3.48 1.35
N ALA A 177 -17.97 -4.37 2.33
CA ALA A 177 -19.27 -4.85 2.78
C ALA A 177 -20.05 -3.75 3.51
N GLU A 178 -19.37 -3.02 4.39
CA GLU A 178 -19.95 -1.95 5.20
C GLU A 178 -20.40 -0.73 4.39
N LEU A 179 -19.68 -0.38 3.32
CA LEU A 179 -20.04 0.73 2.44
C LEU A 179 -21.17 0.42 1.45
N ARG A 180 -21.47 -0.87 1.23
CA ARG A 180 -22.48 -1.30 0.25
C ARG A 180 -23.89 -0.74 0.50
N PRO A 181 -24.42 -0.65 1.73
CA PRO A 181 -25.74 -0.07 1.99
C PRO A 181 -25.87 1.38 1.55
N TYR A 182 -24.77 2.14 1.54
CA TYR A 182 -24.73 3.56 1.12
C TYR A 182 -24.53 3.75 -0.38
N GLY A 183 -24.42 2.65 -1.16
CA GLY A 183 -24.07 2.70 -2.58
C GLY A 183 -22.62 3.08 -2.86
N ALA A 184 -21.80 3.20 -1.82
CA ALA A 184 -20.36 3.38 -1.92
C ALA A 184 -19.65 2.05 -2.22
N ARG A 185 -18.38 2.12 -2.56
CA ARG A 185 -17.56 0.93 -2.87
C ARG A 185 -16.23 0.98 -2.15
N ALA A 186 -15.58 -0.17 -2.02
CA ALA A 186 -14.18 -0.23 -1.63
C ALA A 186 -13.43 -1.27 -2.45
N GLY A 187 -12.13 -1.08 -2.55
CA GLY A 187 -11.21 -1.96 -3.23
C GLY A 187 -9.89 -2.14 -2.49
N VAL A 188 -9.20 -3.19 -2.86
CA VAL A 188 -7.85 -3.50 -2.37
C VAL A 188 -6.90 -3.58 -3.57
N ALA A 189 -5.76 -2.91 -3.47
CA ALA A 189 -4.69 -2.99 -4.45
C ALA A 189 -3.62 -4.00 -4.00
N TYR A 190 -3.20 -4.87 -4.92
CA TYR A 190 -2.19 -5.89 -4.70
C TYR A 190 -1.06 -5.68 -5.71
N PHE A 191 0.08 -5.29 -5.22
CA PHE A 191 1.25 -5.07 -6.05
C PHE A 191 2.31 -6.12 -5.73
N ALA A 192 3.00 -6.58 -6.78
CA ALA A 192 4.33 -7.15 -6.64
C ALA A 192 5.33 -6.01 -6.37
N GLU A 193 6.62 -6.27 -6.50
CA GLU A 193 7.62 -5.23 -6.30
C GLU A 193 7.48 -4.14 -7.37
N LEU A 194 7.13 -2.91 -6.93
CA LEU A 194 7.16 -1.72 -7.76
C LEU A 194 8.46 -0.94 -7.50
N ASP A 195 8.97 -0.27 -8.53
CA ASP A 195 10.16 0.58 -8.45
C ASP A 195 9.91 1.81 -7.58
N THR A 196 10.25 1.67 -6.30
CA THR A 196 10.06 2.69 -5.26
C THR A 196 11.21 2.65 -4.26
N ASP A 197 11.39 3.72 -3.50
CA ASP A 197 12.34 3.76 -2.38
C ASP A 197 12.12 2.61 -1.39
N MET A 198 10.87 2.22 -1.17
CA MET A 198 10.54 1.10 -0.30
C MET A 198 11.16 -0.21 -0.80
N THR A 199 11.11 -0.45 -2.09
CA THR A 199 11.69 -1.64 -2.71
C THR A 199 13.22 -1.63 -2.59
N HIS A 200 13.84 -0.48 -2.86
CA HIS A 200 15.30 -0.37 -2.82
C HIS A 200 15.87 -0.41 -1.40
N ARG A 201 15.20 0.19 -0.43
CA ARG A 201 15.68 0.28 0.96
C ARG A 201 15.18 -0.85 1.85
N GLY A 202 13.96 -1.35 1.63
CA GLY A 202 13.30 -2.31 2.52
C GLY A 202 13.48 -3.77 2.12
N PHE A 203 13.81 -4.05 0.86
CA PHE A 203 13.89 -5.40 0.31
C PHE A 203 15.26 -5.77 -0.27
N GLY A 204 16.25 -4.87 -0.19
CA GLY A 204 17.60 -5.04 -0.73
C GLY A 204 18.61 -5.65 0.24
N THR A 205 18.22 -6.43 1.25
CA THR A 205 19.14 -7.01 2.23
C THR A 205 20.00 -8.11 1.64
N ARG A 206 21.18 -8.35 2.21
CA ARG A 206 22.05 -9.48 1.83
C ARG A 206 21.37 -10.82 2.05
N ALA A 207 20.63 -10.94 3.15
CA ALA A 207 19.83 -12.13 3.46
C ALA A 207 18.78 -12.40 2.38
N ALA A 208 18.04 -11.38 1.94
CA ALA A 208 17.07 -11.51 0.86
C ALA A 208 17.73 -11.85 -0.48
N ALA A 209 18.84 -11.21 -0.83
CA ALA A 209 19.60 -11.53 -2.04
C ALA A 209 20.06 -13.00 -2.04
N THR A 210 20.50 -13.53 -0.89
CA THR A 210 20.87 -14.93 -0.72
C THR A 210 19.67 -15.85 -0.91
N LEU A 211 18.52 -15.51 -0.30
CA LEU A 211 17.28 -16.28 -0.40
C LEU A 211 16.78 -16.37 -1.85
N MET A 212 16.77 -15.25 -2.55
CA MET A 212 16.26 -15.17 -3.92
C MET A 212 17.19 -15.80 -4.94
N GLY A 213 18.51 -15.64 -4.79
CA GLY A 213 19.55 -16.14 -5.68
C GLY A 213 19.38 -15.71 -7.13
N SER A 214 20.48 -15.56 -7.86
CA SER A 214 20.50 -14.99 -9.22
C SER A 214 19.80 -15.81 -10.33
N ARG A 215 19.45 -17.07 -10.08
CA ARG A 215 18.88 -18.00 -11.06
C ARG A 215 17.58 -18.69 -10.61
N SER A 216 16.89 -18.16 -9.61
CA SER A 216 15.65 -18.81 -9.15
C SER A 216 14.46 -18.42 -10.03
N ALA A 217 13.45 -19.30 -10.15
CA ALA A 217 12.18 -18.98 -10.81
C ALA A 217 11.50 -17.78 -10.12
N ILE A 218 11.74 -17.59 -8.81
CA ILE A 218 11.26 -16.42 -8.06
C ILE A 218 11.96 -15.14 -8.56
N ALA A 219 13.28 -15.16 -8.79
CA ALA A 219 14.00 -13.99 -9.34
C ALA A 219 13.50 -13.57 -10.74
N ALA A 220 13.01 -14.52 -11.54
CA ALA A 220 12.41 -14.22 -12.84
C ALA A 220 11.02 -13.56 -12.72
N VAL A 221 10.27 -13.89 -11.66
CA VAL A 221 8.94 -13.36 -11.38
C VAL A 221 9.02 -12.07 -10.53
N SER A 222 10.06 -11.92 -9.69
CA SER A 222 10.31 -10.75 -8.83
C SER A 222 11.05 -9.61 -9.56
N ARG A 223 10.95 -9.50 -10.89
CA ARG A 223 11.44 -8.33 -11.60
C ARG A 223 10.73 -7.10 -11.06
N VAL A 224 11.52 -6.12 -10.61
CA VAL A 224 10.98 -4.82 -10.19
C VAL A 224 10.16 -4.24 -11.34
N THR A 225 8.90 -3.99 -11.07
CA THR A 225 7.95 -3.46 -12.07
C THR A 225 8.03 -1.93 -12.04
N PRO A 226 8.08 -1.24 -13.19
CA PRO A 226 8.06 0.21 -13.21
C PRO A 226 6.87 0.76 -12.43
N LEU A 227 7.10 1.81 -11.64
CA LEU A 227 6.08 2.45 -10.79
C LEU A 227 4.84 2.83 -11.60
N GLU A 228 5.02 3.33 -12.82
CA GLU A 228 3.95 3.75 -13.72
C GLU A 228 2.90 2.65 -13.98
N VAL A 229 3.31 1.38 -14.05
CA VAL A 229 2.38 0.25 -14.23
C VAL A 229 1.41 0.14 -13.05
N GLY A 230 1.94 0.37 -11.84
CA GLY A 230 1.13 0.43 -10.62
C GLY A 230 0.18 1.64 -10.60
N ILE A 231 0.70 2.81 -10.98
CA ILE A 231 -0.08 4.06 -11.03
C ILE A 231 -1.18 3.98 -12.07
N ASP A 232 -0.92 3.44 -13.25
CA ASP A 232 -1.95 3.20 -14.27
C ASP A 232 -3.05 2.26 -13.80
N ALA A 233 -2.69 1.22 -13.05
CA ALA A 233 -3.67 0.31 -12.45
C ALA A 233 -4.52 1.01 -11.38
N LEU A 234 -3.89 1.85 -10.53
CA LEU A 234 -4.58 2.64 -9.51
C LEU A 234 -5.52 3.68 -10.13
N GLU A 235 -5.07 4.44 -11.11
CA GLU A 235 -5.90 5.43 -11.83
C GLU A 235 -7.17 4.76 -12.38
N ARG A 236 -7.01 3.69 -13.17
CA ARG A 236 -8.14 2.93 -13.71
C ARG A 236 -9.03 2.35 -12.61
N GLY A 237 -8.40 1.78 -11.58
CA GLY A 237 -9.11 1.17 -10.46
C GLY A 237 -9.97 2.17 -9.67
N ILE A 238 -9.46 3.37 -9.42
CA ILE A 238 -10.18 4.46 -8.76
C ILE A 238 -11.32 4.97 -9.65
N ALA A 239 -11.07 5.20 -10.94
CA ALA A 239 -12.08 5.67 -11.87
C ALA A 239 -13.28 4.69 -11.96
N TRP A 240 -13.02 3.38 -12.02
CA TRP A 240 -14.04 2.35 -12.04
C TRP A 240 -14.56 1.94 -10.67
N ARG A 241 -13.95 2.42 -9.58
CA ARG A 241 -14.21 1.99 -8.20
C ARG A 241 -14.14 0.47 -8.09
N SER A 242 -13.02 -0.10 -8.53
CA SER A 242 -12.79 -1.54 -8.66
C SER A 242 -12.60 -2.21 -7.31
N ALA A 243 -13.17 -3.40 -7.11
CA ALA A 243 -13.01 -4.16 -5.87
C ALA A 243 -11.59 -4.73 -5.69
N ARG A 244 -10.88 -4.95 -6.80
CA ARG A 244 -9.49 -5.42 -6.81
C ARG A 244 -8.71 -4.66 -7.88
N ILE A 245 -7.50 -4.25 -7.52
CA ILE A 245 -6.53 -3.63 -8.42
C ILE A 245 -5.25 -4.44 -8.30
N VAL A 246 -4.62 -4.77 -9.41
CA VAL A 246 -3.40 -5.59 -9.43
C VAL A 246 -2.36 -4.99 -10.39
N ALA A 247 -1.10 -5.06 -10.00
CA ALA A 247 0.03 -4.78 -10.87
C ALA A 247 1.27 -5.56 -10.38
N PRO A 248 2.01 -6.16 -11.30
CA PRO A 248 1.69 -6.39 -12.72
C PRO A 248 0.52 -7.37 -12.90
N TRP A 249 0.06 -7.53 -14.14
CA TRP A 249 -1.18 -8.26 -14.45
C TRP A 249 -1.23 -9.72 -13.95
N TRP A 250 -0.08 -10.40 -13.91
CA TRP A 250 0.01 -11.80 -13.48
C TRP A 250 -0.37 -12.01 -12.00
N VAL A 251 -0.27 -10.97 -11.16
CA VAL A 251 -0.72 -11.01 -9.75
C VAL A 251 -2.18 -11.43 -9.67
N ALA A 252 -3.00 -11.07 -10.67
CA ALA A 252 -4.40 -11.47 -10.74
C ALA A 252 -4.62 -12.99 -10.72
N GLY A 253 -3.72 -13.74 -11.34
CA GLY A 253 -3.78 -15.20 -11.39
C GLY A 253 -3.35 -15.86 -10.07
N VAL A 254 -2.47 -15.23 -9.30
CA VAL A 254 -1.96 -15.77 -8.02
C VAL A 254 -3.01 -15.67 -6.92
N LEU A 255 -3.75 -14.57 -6.84
CA LEU A 255 -4.69 -14.30 -5.75
C LEU A 255 -5.73 -15.41 -5.52
N PRO A 256 -6.41 -15.97 -6.54
CA PRO A 256 -7.40 -17.02 -6.33
C PRO A 256 -6.80 -18.37 -5.95
N VAL A 257 -5.53 -18.61 -6.28
CA VAL A 257 -4.83 -19.89 -6.03
C VAL A 257 -3.76 -19.77 -4.94
N ARG A 258 -3.79 -18.72 -4.14
CA ARG A 258 -2.75 -18.42 -3.13
C ARG A 258 -2.43 -19.60 -2.19
N MET A 259 -3.44 -20.38 -1.83
CA MET A 259 -3.26 -21.56 -0.98
C MET A 259 -2.45 -22.67 -1.67
N LEU A 260 -2.50 -22.74 -3.00
CA LEU A 260 -1.71 -23.69 -3.79
C LEU A 260 -0.33 -23.12 -4.15
N ALA A 261 -0.23 -21.81 -4.25
CA ALA A 261 1.03 -21.13 -4.58
C ALA A 261 2.03 -21.19 -3.41
N GLN A 262 1.57 -21.12 -2.16
CA GLN A 262 2.44 -21.10 -0.98
C GLN A 262 3.37 -22.31 -0.87
N PRO A 263 2.90 -23.58 -0.97
CA PRO A 263 3.78 -24.75 -0.91
C PRO A 263 4.86 -24.78 -2.01
N VAL A 264 4.57 -24.21 -3.16
CA VAL A 264 5.54 -24.09 -4.26
C VAL A 264 6.63 -23.09 -3.89
N VAL A 265 6.24 -21.93 -3.37
CA VAL A 265 7.17 -20.90 -2.88
C VAL A 265 8.06 -21.46 -1.78
N ASP A 266 7.49 -22.13 -0.77
CA ASP A 266 8.21 -22.73 0.35
C ASP A 266 9.29 -23.70 -0.15
N ARG A 267 8.94 -24.55 -1.11
CA ARG A 267 9.90 -25.51 -1.69
C ARG A 267 11.05 -24.84 -2.46
N VAL A 268 10.76 -23.74 -3.15
CA VAL A 268 11.79 -23.04 -3.93
C VAL A 268 12.79 -22.33 -3.01
N VAL A 269 12.32 -21.69 -1.94
CA VAL A 269 13.19 -20.94 -1.02
C VAL A 269 13.96 -21.83 -0.04
N GLN A 270 13.48 -23.04 0.24
CA GLN A 270 14.00 -23.94 1.27
C GLN A 270 15.52 -24.22 1.16
N ARG A 271 16.04 -24.34 -0.06
CA ARG A 271 17.45 -24.69 -0.30
C ARG A 271 18.45 -23.65 0.20
N ARG A 272 18.03 -22.37 0.30
CA ARG A 272 18.87 -21.24 0.70
C ARG A 272 18.42 -20.57 2.00
N LEU A 273 17.35 -21.10 2.59
CA LEU A 273 16.72 -20.49 3.75
C LEU A 273 17.66 -20.43 4.95
N ARG A 274 18.45 -21.51 5.18
CA ARG A 274 19.37 -21.58 6.31
C ARG A 274 20.43 -20.49 6.22
N ASP A 275 21.09 -20.37 5.08
CA ASP A 275 22.15 -19.37 4.87
C ASP A 275 21.60 -17.95 4.97
N ALA A 276 20.40 -17.72 4.41
CA ALA A 276 19.72 -16.42 4.50
C ALA A 276 19.34 -16.05 5.95
N LEU A 277 18.90 -17.01 6.75
CA LEU A 277 18.59 -16.78 8.17
C LEU A 277 19.83 -16.52 9.02
N GLU A 278 20.94 -17.18 8.71
CA GLU A 278 22.23 -16.92 9.38
C GLU A 278 22.70 -15.48 9.10
N ILE A 279 22.66 -15.05 7.85
CA ILE A 279 23.01 -13.66 7.46
C ILE A 279 22.06 -12.67 8.14
N ALA A 280 20.75 -12.94 8.17
CA ALA A 280 19.75 -12.03 8.72
C ALA A 280 19.88 -11.78 10.23
N ARG A 281 20.56 -12.69 10.98
CA ARG A 281 20.82 -12.50 12.42
C ARG A 281 21.79 -11.38 12.70
N ASP A 282 22.75 -11.18 11.79
CA ASP A 282 23.82 -10.18 11.92
C ASP A 282 23.50 -8.90 11.13
N GLU A 283 22.39 -8.88 10.42
CA GLU A 283 22.01 -7.76 9.55
C GLU A 283 20.98 -6.86 10.23
N THR A 284 21.36 -5.61 10.49
CA THR A 284 20.43 -4.59 10.98
C THR A 284 19.73 -3.93 9.81
N VAL A 285 18.41 -4.08 9.74
CA VAL A 285 17.61 -3.51 8.66
C VAL A 285 16.76 -2.35 9.18
N PRO A 286 17.01 -1.11 8.74
CA PRO A 286 16.16 0.00 9.11
C PRO A 286 14.79 -0.11 8.44
N LEU A 287 13.79 0.46 9.08
CA LEU A 287 12.49 0.69 8.44
C LEU A 287 12.66 1.60 7.22
N THR A 288 11.85 1.40 6.19
CA THR A 288 11.93 2.15 4.92
C THR A 288 11.69 3.64 5.05
N THR A 289 11.11 4.09 6.14
CA THR A 289 10.90 5.50 6.49
C THR A 289 11.42 5.75 7.90
N ALA A 290 12.24 6.80 8.10
CA ALA A 290 12.62 7.25 9.42
C ALA A 290 11.37 7.65 10.21
N GLN A 291 11.27 7.16 11.45
CA GLN A 291 10.09 7.36 12.27
C GLN A 291 10.37 8.35 13.40
N PRO A 292 9.38 9.16 13.82
CA PRO A 292 9.54 10.04 14.96
C PRO A 292 9.93 9.25 16.21
N GLY A 293 11.05 9.61 16.82
CA GLY A 293 11.53 9.00 18.06
C GLY A 293 12.44 7.79 17.91
N ALA A 294 12.84 7.39 16.69
CA ALA A 294 13.82 6.32 16.48
C ALA A 294 15.23 6.65 17.04
N ASP A 295 15.56 7.93 17.19
CA ASP A 295 16.86 8.41 17.70
C ASP A 295 16.95 8.48 19.25
N ARG A 296 15.98 7.95 19.98
CA ARG A 296 15.94 8.02 21.45
C ARG A 296 16.28 6.70 22.15
N ARG A 297 17.07 5.83 21.53
CA ARG A 297 17.59 4.62 22.20
C ARG A 297 19.10 4.57 22.14
#